data_9b838f9f1fa3f7f20f043832de77b957
#
_entry.id   9b838f9f1fa3f7f20f043832de77b957
#
_cell.length_a   1.000
_cell.length_b   1.000
_cell.length_c   1.000
_cell.angle_alpha   90.00
_cell.angle_beta   90.00
_cell.angle_gamma   90.00
#
_symmetry.space_group_name_H-M   'P 1'
#
loop_
_entity.id
_entity.type
_entity.pdbx_description
1 polymer ?
#
loop_
_entity_poly.entity_id
_entity_poly.type
_entity_poly.pdbx_seq_one_letter_code
_entity_poly.pdbx_strand_id
1 'polypeptide(L)'
;MKMKNLFDITKKVIVITGGTGILGRHVAAYLAEQGAVVVIMGRNSGIGEDIVNCIRTSGGRAMFLETDVMNRKRLEHNLKTIMAKFGQVDALLNAAGGNMPGATIPPGSTIFDIDTEDFKKVLDLNLIG
;
A
#
# COMPACT_ATOMS: atom_id res chain seq x y z
N MET A 1 -13.29 -19.22 -30.27
CA MET A 1 -13.52 -18.09 -29.36
C MET A 1 -12.52 -18.25 -28.20
N LYS A 2 -11.48 -17.40 -28.08
CA LYS A 2 -10.60 -17.45 -26.91
C LYS A 2 -11.42 -17.00 -25.70
N MET A 3 -11.60 -17.87 -24.71
CA MET A 3 -12.20 -17.48 -23.43
C MET A 3 -11.35 -16.35 -22.83
N LYS A 4 -11.95 -15.22 -22.54
CA LYS A 4 -11.30 -14.10 -21.88
C LYS A 4 -10.94 -14.57 -20.47
N ASN A 5 -9.64 -14.57 -20.12
CA ASN A 5 -9.24 -14.89 -18.75
C ASN A 5 -9.76 -13.80 -17.81
N LEU A 6 -10.74 -14.13 -16.99
CA LEU A 6 -11.38 -13.19 -16.07
C LEU A 6 -10.41 -12.68 -14.97
N PHE A 7 -9.31 -13.39 -14.77
CA PHE A 7 -8.27 -13.05 -13.78
C PHE A 7 -7.03 -12.42 -14.41
N ASP A 8 -7.10 -12.04 -15.71
CA ASP A 8 -6.00 -11.36 -16.37
C ASP A 8 -5.87 -9.91 -15.86
N ILE A 9 -4.75 -9.62 -15.19
CA ILE A 9 -4.41 -8.30 -14.67
C ILE A 9 -3.32 -7.60 -15.50
N THR A 10 -2.99 -8.14 -16.67
CA THR A 10 -1.99 -7.54 -17.58
C THR A 10 -2.35 -6.09 -17.89
N LYS A 11 -1.40 -5.17 -17.68
CA LYS A 11 -1.54 -3.72 -17.86
C LYS A 11 -2.55 -3.03 -16.92
N LYS A 12 -3.14 -3.73 -15.97
CA LYS A 12 -3.97 -3.12 -14.94
C LYS A 12 -3.13 -2.25 -14.02
N VAL A 13 -3.63 -1.07 -13.68
CA VAL A 13 -2.98 -0.14 -12.73
C VAL A 13 -3.51 -0.43 -11.35
N ILE A 14 -2.66 -0.97 -10.49
CA ILE A 14 -3.00 -1.39 -9.12
C ILE A 14 -2.21 -0.53 -8.13
N VAL A 15 -2.93 0.20 -7.29
CA VAL A 15 -2.36 1.02 -6.22
C VAL A 15 -2.33 0.21 -4.93
N ILE A 16 -1.22 0.24 -4.20
CA ILE A 16 -1.04 -0.48 -2.93
C ILE A 16 -0.59 0.51 -1.86
N THR A 17 -1.46 0.84 -0.92
CA THR A 17 -1.07 1.58 0.28
C THR A 17 -0.31 0.65 1.24
N GLY A 18 0.64 1.18 2.01
CA GLY A 18 1.50 0.32 2.84
C GLY A 18 2.38 -0.65 2.04
N GLY A 19 2.59 -0.39 0.75
CA GLY A 19 3.35 -1.25 -0.14
C GLY A 19 4.83 -1.38 0.20
N THR A 20 5.36 -0.55 1.10
CA THR A 20 6.71 -0.69 1.67
C THR A 20 6.79 -1.67 2.85
N GLY A 21 5.65 -2.11 3.37
CA GLY A 21 5.56 -3.12 4.43
C GLY A 21 5.90 -4.54 3.94
N ILE A 22 5.99 -5.48 4.88
CA ILE A 22 6.39 -6.86 4.57
C ILE A 22 5.41 -7.52 3.59
N LEU A 23 4.11 -7.48 3.88
CA LEU A 23 3.09 -8.07 3.00
C LEU A 23 2.95 -7.27 1.70
N GLY A 24 2.89 -5.94 1.80
CA GLY A 24 2.68 -5.06 0.65
C GLY A 24 3.75 -5.22 -0.44
N ARG A 25 5.03 -5.34 -0.05
CA ARG A 25 6.13 -5.53 -1.01
C ARG A 25 6.04 -6.85 -1.77
N HIS A 26 5.67 -7.94 -1.09
CA HIS A 26 5.54 -9.26 -1.73
C HIS A 26 4.35 -9.30 -2.69
N VAL A 27 3.22 -8.72 -2.29
CA VAL A 27 2.06 -8.59 -3.17
C VAL A 27 2.40 -7.71 -4.38
N ALA A 28 3.09 -6.59 -4.17
CA ALA A 28 3.52 -5.70 -5.26
C ALA A 28 4.39 -6.42 -6.29
N ALA A 29 5.39 -7.17 -5.85
CA ALA A 29 6.27 -7.95 -6.71
C ALA A 29 5.47 -8.99 -7.51
N TYR A 30 4.63 -9.77 -6.84
CA TYR A 30 3.81 -10.80 -7.49
C TYR A 30 2.86 -10.22 -8.54
N LEU A 31 2.15 -9.14 -8.23
CA LEU A 31 1.25 -8.50 -9.19
C LEU A 31 1.98 -7.95 -10.41
N ALA A 32 3.19 -7.40 -10.20
CA ALA A 32 4.04 -6.94 -11.29
C ALA A 32 4.52 -8.09 -12.19
N GLU A 33 4.87 -9.25 -11.61
CA GLU A 33 5.19 -10.48 -12.36
C GLU A 33 4.02 -10.97 -13.21
N GLN A 34 2.78 -10.78 -12.74
CA GLN A 34 1.56 -11.09 -13.50
C GLN A 34 1.21 -10.02 -14.55
N GLY A 35 2.09 -9.05 -14.79
CA GLY A 35 1.97 -8.05 -15.84
C GLY A 35 1.19 -6.78 -15.45
N ALA A 36 0.83 -6.61 -14.21
CA ALA A 36 0.22 -5.37 -13.73
C ALA A 36 1.24 -4.22 -13.69
N VAL A 37 0.73 -2.99 -13.69
CA VAL A 37 1.48 -1.78 -13.32
C VAL A 37 1.19 -1.50 -11.87
N VAL A 38 2.20 -1.57 -11.02
CA VAL A 38 2.02 -1.42 -9.57
C VAL A 38 2.46 -0.05 -9.11
N VAL A 39 1.59 0.67 -8.42
CA VAL A 39 1.90 1.93 -7.75
C VAL A 39 2.00 1.67 -6.25
N ILE A 40 3.20 1.75 -5.74
CA ILE A 40 3.53 1.51 -4.34
C ILE A 40 3.44 2.81 -3.58
N MET A 41 2.62 2.86 -2.54
CA MET A 41 2.50 3.99 -1.63
C MET A 41 3.00 3.63 -0.24
N GLY A 42 3.83 4.50 0.34
CA GLY A 42 4.39 4.29 1.68
C GLY A 42 5.16 5.51 2.15
N ARG A 43 5.53 5.54 3.43
CA ARG A 43 6.21 6.69 4.06
C ARG A 43 7.73 6.71 3.88
N ASN A 44 8.32 5.55 3.59
CA ASN A 44 9.78 5.42 3.47
C ASN A 44 10.19 5.37 1.99
N SER A 45 10.74 6.50 1.50
CA SER A 45 11.13 6.65 0.10
C SER A 45 12.29 5.72 -0.28
N GLY A 46 13.27 5.50 0.60
CA GLY A 46 14.39 4.59 0.33
C GLY A 46 13.90 3.16 0.08
N ILE A 47 13.11 2.61 1.00
CA ILE A 47 12.54 1.27 0.84
C ILE A 47 11.62 1.21 -0.40
N GLY A 48 10.83 2.26 -0.66
CA GLY A 48 9.92 2.31 -1.79
C GLY A 48 10.66 2.25 -3.13
N GLU A 49 11.71 3.03 -3.29
CA GLU A 49 12.53 3.03 -4.51
C GLU A 49 13.29 1.72 -4.68
N ASP A 50 13.81 1.11 -3.61
CA ASP A 50 14.46 -0.20 -3.67
C ASP A 50 13.51 -1.29 -4.19
N ILE A 51 12.27 -1.31 -3.71
CA ILE A 51 11.25 -2.26 -4.18
C ILE A 51 10.95 -2.03 -5.66
N VAL A 52 10.77 -0.77 -6.08
CA VAL A 52 10.53 -0.42 -7.49
C VAL A 52 11.70 -0.87 -8.37
N ASN A 53 12.93 -0.66 -7.93
CA ASN A 53 14.13 -1.07 -8.67
C ASN A 53 14.20 -2.60 -8.80
N CYS A 54 13.92 -3.36 -7.73
CA CYS A 54 13.84 -4.81 -7.79
C CYS A 54 12.80 -5.30 -8.80
N ILE A 55 11.59 -4.73 -8.76
CA ILE A 55 10.51 -5.09 -9.69
C ILE A 55 10.91 -4.78 -11.14
N ARG A 56 11.50 -3.62 -11.40
CA ARG A 56 11.94 -3.21 -12.74
C ARG A 56 13.06 -4.11 -13.28
N THR A 57 14.01 -4.47 -12.43
CA THR A 57 15.11 -5.38 -12.79
C THR A 57 14.59 -6.77 -13.18
N SER A 58 13.49 -7.21 -12.57
CA SER A 58 12.80 -8.46 -12.93
C SER A 58 11.86 -8.31 -14.14
N GLY A 59 11.87 -7.16 -14.83
CA GLY A 59 11.03 -6.91 -16.02
C GLY A 59 9.62 -6.43 -15.73
N GLY A 60 9.26 -6.22 -14.46
CA GLY A 60 7.96 -5.69 -14.06
C GLY A 60 7.86 -4.17 -14.20
N ARG A 61 6.64 -3.64 -14.00
CA ARG A 61 6.38 -2.20 -14.05
C ARG A 61 5.89 -1.71 -12.70
N ALA A 62 6.67 -0.83 -12.09
CA ALA A 62 6.33 -0.25 -10.81
C ALA A 62 6.70 1.23 -10.71
N MET A 63 6.03 1.93 -9.81
CA MET A 63 6.27 3.32 -9.43
C MET A 63 6.08 3.45 -7.92
N PHE A 64 6.90 4.28 -7.29
CA PHE A 64 6.73 4.64 -5.89
C PHE A 64 6.21 6.07 -5.77
N LEU A 65 5.33 6.29 -4.79
CA LEU A 65 4.86 7.60 -4.36
C LEU A 65 4.90 7.68 -2.84
N GLU A 66 5.73 8.59 -2.33
CA GLU A 66 5.74 8.85 -0.89
C GLU A 66 4.35 9.29 -0.42
N THR A 67 3.82 8.55 0.56
CA THR A 67 2.43 8.72 1.00
C THR A 67 2.28 8.42 2.48
N ASP A 68 1.74 9.38 3.21
CA ASP A 68 1.05 9.11 4.47
C ASP A 68 -0.45 9.04 4.16
N VAL A 69 -1.09 7.90 4.44
CA VAL A 69 -2.52 7.70 4.17
C VAL A 69 -3.42 8.61 4.99
N MET A 70 -2.92 9.14 6.12
CA MET A 70 -3.63 10.13 6.92
C MET A 70 -3.59 11.54 6.31
N ASN A 71 -2.76 11.76 5.27
CA ASN A 71 -2.63 13.06 4.59
C ASN A 71 -3.45 13.11 3.31
N ARG A 72 -4.71 13.56 3.42
CA ARG A 72 -5.63 13.65 2.29
C ARG A 72 -5.09 14.48 1.12
N LYS A 73 -4.41 15.60 1.39
CA LYS A 73 -3.83 16.44 0.32
C LYS A 73 -2.75 15.70 -0.46
N ARG A 74 -1.95 14.87 0.22
CA ARG A 74 -0.95 14.01 -0.42
C ARG A 74 -1.61 12.94 -1.28
N LEU A 75 -2.67 12.31 -0.80
CA LEU A 75 -3.45 11.33 -1.57
C LEU A 75 -4.04 11.94 -2.85
N GLU A 76 -4.64 13.11 -2.75
CA GLU A 76 -5.19 13.84 -3.90
C GLU A 76 -4.10 14.23 -4.92
N HIS A 77 -2.94 14.67 -4.46
CA HIS A 77 -1.79 14.95 -5.31
C HIS A 77 -1.28 13.70 -6.02
N ASN A 78 -1.13 12.62 -5.29
CA ASN A 78 -0.66 11.34 -5.82
C ASN A 78 -1.65 10.75 -6.83
N LEU A 79 -2.96 10.87 -6.60
CA LEU A 79 -3.99 10.48 -7.58
C LEU A 79 -3.80 11.25 -8.90
N LYS A 80 -3.60 12.57 -8.85
CA LYS A 80 -3.34 13.39 -10.07
C LYS A 80 -2.11 12.89 -10.81
N THR A 81 -1.04 12.56 -10.09
CA THR A 81 0.19 12.01 -10.66
C THR A 81 -0.05 10.67 -11.37
N ILE A 82 -0.82 9.76 -10.73
CA ILE A 82 -1.16 8.46 -11.31
C ILE A 82 -2.02 8.65 -12.56
N MET A 83 -3.05 9.49 -12.49
CA MET A 83 -3.95 9.75 -13.60
C MET A 83 -3.23 10.40 -14.79
N ALA A 84 -2.32 11.34 -14.54
CA ALA A 84 -1.50 11.94 -15.59
C ALA A 84 -0.59 10.94 -16.29
N LYS A 85 -0.05 9.95 -15.54
CA LYS A 85 0.91 8.97 -16.08
C LYS A 85 0.26 7.75 -16.72
N PHE A 86 -0.83 7.25 -16.15
CA PHE A 86 -1.44 5.97 -16.55
C PHE A 86 -2.89 6.13 -17.07
N GLY A 87 -3.53 7.26 -16.80
CA GLY A 87 -4.91 7.55 -17.23
C GLY A 87 -5.99 6.81 -16.45
N GLN A 88 -5.63 5.88 -15.57
CA GLN A 88 -6.58 5.03 -14.85
C GLN A 88 -6.03 4.49 -13.53
N VAL A 89 -6.94 4.05 -12.67
CA VAL A 89 -6.68 3.15 -11.54
C VAL A 89 -7.70 2.03 -11.64
N ASP A 90 -7.25 0.78 -11.78
CA ASP A 90 -8.14 -0.38 -11.91
C ASP A 90 -8.47 -1.03 -10.56
N ALA A 91 -7.52 -0.99 -9.63
CA ALA A 91 -7.71 -1.54 -8.28
C ALA A 91 -6.91 -0.78 -7.24
N LEU A 92 -7.42 -0.77 -6.02
CA LEU A 92 -6.76 -0.25 -4.82
C LEU A 92 -6.69 -1.37 -3.78
N LEU A 93 -5.47 -1.66 -3.32
CA LEU A 93 -5.23 -2.54 -2.17
C LEU A 93 -4.84 -1.69 -0.95
N ASN A 94 -5.73 -1.60 0.02
CA ASN A 94 -5.47 -0.94 1.29
C ASN A 94 -4.73 -1.91 2.21
N ALA A 95 -3.39 -1.76 2.25
CA ALA A 95 -2.51 -2.54 3.13
C ALA A 95 -1.71 -1.65 4.10
N ALA A 96 -1.98 -0.35 4.12
CA ALA A 96 -1.48 0.53 5.17
C ALA A 96 -2.19 0.23 6.48
N GLY A 97 -1.43 0.12 7.54
CA GLY A 97 -1.93 -0.15 8.88
C GLY A 97 -0.80 -0.32 9.87
N GLY A 98 -1.13 -0.46 11.12
CA GLY A 98 -0.13 -0.64 12.18
C GLY A 98 -0.76 -0.73 13.55
N ASN A 99 0.08 -0.96 14.54
CA ASN A 99 -0.29 -0.99 15.95
C ASN A 99 0.57 0.00 16.75
N MET A 100 0.12 0.35 17.93
CA MET A 100 0.84 1.16 18.91
C MET A 100 1.10 0.30 20.16
N PRO A 101 2.28 0.45 20.82
CA PRO A 101 2.59 -0.31 22.02
C PRO A 101 1.54 -0.17 23.12
N GLY A 102 1.05 1.04 23.37
CA GLY A 102 0.02 1.32 24.37
C GLY A 102 -1.37 0.80 24.04
N ALA A 103 -1.62 0.40 22.78
CA ALA A 103 -2.86 -0.25 22.35
C ALA A 103 -2.77 -1.79 22.43
N THR A 104 -1.71 -2.33 23.01
CA THR A 104 -1.49 -3.76 23.19
C THR A 104 -1.57 -4.12 24.68
N ILE A 105 -2.16 -5.26 25.01
CA ILE A 105 -2.23 -5.76 26.38
C ILE A 105 -1.05 -6.70 26.61
N PRO A 106 0.00 -6.26 27.33
CA PRO A 106 1.13 -7.12 27.64
C PRO A 106 0.76 -8.20 28.69
N PRO A 107 1.54 -9.27 28.82
CA PRO A 107 1.33 -10.28 29.87
C PRO A 107 1.25 -9.64 31.26
N GLY A 108 0.21 -10.00 32.02
CA GLY A 108 -0.03 -9.48 33.37
C GLY A 108 -0.86 -8.19 33.42
N SER A 109 -1.24 -7.65 32.27
CA SER A 109 -2.15 -6.49 32.16
C SER A 109 -3.56 -6.92 31.72
N THR A 110 -4.49 -5.97 31.79
CA THR A 110 -5.91 -6.16 31.44
C THR A 110 -6.33 -5.15 30.37
N ILE A 111 -7.52 -5.27 29.83
CA ILE A 111 -8.09 -4.32 28.88
C ILE A 111 -8.21 -2.90 29.45
N PHE A 112 -8.28 -2.76 30.79
CA PHE A 112 -8.36 -1.45 31.45
C PHE A 112 -7.01 -0.70 31.47
N ASP A 113 -5.91 -1.37 31.12
CA ASP A 113 -4.58 -0.80 31.08
C ASP A 113 -4.20 -0.28 29.68
N ILE A 114 -5.11 -0.37 28.70
CA ILE A 114 -4.90 0.16 27.35
C ILE A 114 -4.83 1.69 27.39
N ASP A 115 -3.81 2.24 26.75
CA ASP A 115 -3.72 3.68 26.52
C ASP A 115 -4.75 4.11 25.45
N THR A 116 -5.70 4.95 25.87
CA THR A 116 -6.82 5.38 25.04
C THR A 116 -6.35 6.22 23.84
N GLU A 117 -5.30 7.02 23.97
CA GLU A 117 -4.79 7.83 22.87
C GLU A 117 -4.06 6.96 21.83
N ASP A 118 -3.30 5.97 22.28
CA ASP A 118 -2.69 5.00 21.36
C ASP A 118 -3.73 4.13 20.69
N PHE A 119 -4.78 3.73 21.40
CA PHE A 119 -5.91 3.01 20.80
C PHE A 119 -6.62 3.84 19.72
N LYS A 120 -6.86 5.12 19.96
CA LYS A 120 -7.39 6.05 18.95
C LYS A 120 -6.51 6.13 17.71
N LYS A 121 -5.18 6.28 17.89
CA LYS A 121 -4.23 6.31 16.75
C LYS A 121 -4.32 5.04 15.90
N VAL A 122 -4.50 3.88 16.54
CA VAL A 122 -4.68 2.60 15.82
C VAL A 122 -5.98 2.60 15.02
N LEU A 123 -7.10 3.07 15.61
CA LEU A 123 -8.37 3.19 14.89
C LEU A 123 -8.28 4.18 13.72
N ASP A 124 -7.69 5.35 13.96
CA ASP A 124 -7.53 6.36 12.93
C ASP A 124 -6.73 5.81 11.74
N LEU A 125 -5.60 5.15 12.00
CA LEU A 125 -4.76 4.60 10.93
C LEU A 125 -5.41 3.42 10.20
N ASN A 126 -6.03 2.47 10.94
CA ASN A 126 -6.47 1.20 10.33
C ASN A 126 -7.91 1.23 9.81
N LEU A 127 -8.73 2.20 10.26
CA LEU A 127 -10.15 2.28 9.91
C LEU A 127 -10.48 3.54 9.12
N ILE A 128 -9.87 4.67 9.44
CA ILE A 128 -10.21 5.98 8.87
C ILE A 128 -9.21 6.39 7.78
N GLY A 129 -7.95 6.01 7.90
CA GLY A 129 -6.85 6.31 6.96
C GLY A 129 -6.94 5.66 5.58
#